data_842e137c6040e6c88047987f02814cc9
#
_entry.id   842e137c6040e6c88047987f02814cc9
#
_cell.length_a   1.000
_cell.length_b   1.000
_cell.length_c   1.000
_cell.angle_alpha   90.00
_cell.angle_beta   90.00
_cell.angle_gamma   90.00
#
_symmetry.space_group_name_H-M   'P 1'
#
loop_
_entity.id
_entity.type
_entity.pdbx_description
1 polymer ?
#
loop_
_entity_poly.entity_id
_entity_poly.type
_entity_poly.pdbx_seq_one_letter_code
_entity_poly.pdbx_strand_id
1 'polypeptide(L)'
;KWLHKLGVNVMTMSPGKKDYGHHNYPLERIEKAINWLKVHGNQKIGIVGASTTGTLALTAASYFKDITLTIGLTPSDFIWQGFMQGKRDGCKEWPMEGESLFSYKEEPLPYMPFCYKHPDYWHVIEKETKRTGDMINSRKLFDDSEKAHPITEDEMIKIEKIHGTVLLIGAEDDVLWDTAKYIRRMKQRMKEHSHTCRLDYVIYERSEERRVGKE
;
A
#
# COMPACT_ATOMS: atom_id res chain seq x y z
N LYS A 1 -4.06 20.63 4.05
CA LYS A 1 -4.82 21.87 4.40
C LYS A 1 -6.14 21.58 5.11
N TRP A 2 -6.98 20.59 4.66
CA TRP A 2 -8.29 20.32 5.27
C TRP A 2 -8.18 19.69 6.68
N LEU A 3 -7.28 18.73 6.92
CA LEU A 3 -7.03 18.15 8.25
C LEU A 3 -6.60 19.21 9.26
N HIS A 4 -5.72 20.14 8.86
CA HIS A 4 -5.31 21.24 9.73
C HIS A 4 -6.48 22.15 10.13
N LYS A 5 -7.46 22.36 9.23
CA LYS A 5 -8.69 23.11 9.55
C LYS A 5 -9.56 22.39 10.58
N LEU A 6 -9.40 21.08 10.74
CA LEU A 6 -10.07 20.28 11.77
C LEU A 6 -9.28 20.19 13.11
N GLY A 7 -8.24 21.00 13.27
CA GLY A 7 -7.41 21.01 14.48
C GLY A 7 -6.43 19.82 14.58
N VAL A 8 -6.18 19.14 13.46
CA VAL A 8 -5.26 17.99 13.42
C VAL A 8 -3.87 18.47 13.00
N ASN A 9 -2.85 18.13 13.79
CA ASN A 9 -1.46 18.31 13.39
C ASN A 9 -1.14 17.33 12.27
N VAL A 10 -0.46 17.79 11.22
CA VAL A 10 -0.16 16.99 10.03
C VAL A 10 1.34 16.95 9.80
N MET A 11 1.88 15.73 9.77
CA MET A 11 3.23 15.45 9.32
C MET A 11 3.15 14.71 7.98
N THR A 12 3.90 15.17 6.99
CA THR A 12 4.03 14.47 5.70
C THR A 12 5.38 13.77 5.64
N MET A 13 5.37 12.55 5.13
CA MET A 13 6.56 11.74 4.97
C MET A 13 6.65 11.25 3.52
N SER A 14 7.85 11.30 2.94
CA SER A 14 8.08 10.67 1.64
C SER A 14 8.33 9.18 1.86
N PRO A 15 7.56 8.30 1.21
CA PRO A 15 7.79 6.85 1.27
C PRO A 15 8.87 6.39 0.28
N GLY A 16 9.30 7.26 -0.62
CA GLY A 16 10.30 6.94 -1.63
C GLY A 16 11.73 7.21 -1.16
N LYS A 17 12.67 6.53 -1.79
CA LYS A 17 14.10 6.86 -1.73
C LYS A 17 14.43 7.97 -2.73
N LYS A 18 15.68 8.46 -2.72
CA LYS A 18 16.14 9.48 -3.70
C LYS A 18 16.06 9.04 -5.15
N ASP A 19 16.00 7.73 -5.40
CA ASP A 19 15.83 7.11 -6.71
C ASP A 19 14.37 6.93 -7.12
N TYR A 20 13.42 7.49 -6.35
CA TYR A 20 11.98 7.30 -6.52
C TYR A 20 11.53 5.84 -6.37
N GLY A 21 12.29 5.04 -5.60
CA GLY A 21 11.99 3.64 -5.38
C GLY A 21 11.15 3.39 -4.14
N HIS A 22 10.34 2.33 -4.22
CA HIS A 22 9.63 1.73 -3.11
C HIS A 22 10.22 0.34 -2.89
N HIS A 23 11.38 0.28 -2.25
CA HIS A 23 12.08 -0.97 -1.97
C HIS A 23 12.83 -0.90 -0.64
N ASN A 24 12.67 -1.93 0.16
CA ASN A 24 13.21 -2.04 1.51
C ASN A 24 13.05 -0.74 2.33
N TYR A 25 11.85 -0.12 2.25
CA TYR A 25 11.57 1.08 3.01
C TYR A 25 11.49 0.73 4.49
N PRO A 26 12.37 1.31 5.34
CA PRO A 26 12.45 0.91 6.74
C PRO A 26 11.27 1.46 7.54
N LEU A 27 10.50 0.56 8.16
CA LEU A 27 9.37 0.92 9.03
C LEU A 27 9.80 1.78 10.22
N GLU A 28 11.07 1.73 10.63
CA GLU A 28 11.64 2.56 11.67
C GLU A 28 11.52 4.06 11.39
N ARG A 29 11.35 4.46 10.13
CA ARG A 29 11.06 5.86 9.80
C ARG A 29 9.69 6.28 10.31
N ILE A 30 8.69 5.38 10.23
CA ILE A 30 7.36 5.62 10.81
C ILE A 30 7.44 5.62 12.34
N GLU A 31 8.18 4.69 12.93
CA GLU A 31 8.40 4.64 14.38
C GLU A 31 9.04 5.94 14.92
N LYS A 32 10.06 6.45 14.22
CA LYS A 32 10.67 7.75 14.56
C LYS A 32 9.67 8.90 14.46
N ALA A 33 8.80 8.90 13.44
CA ALA A 33 7.76 9.92 13.29
C ALA A 33 6.72 9.83 14.43
N ILE A 34 6.30 8.63 14.81
CA ILE A 34 5.42 8.38 15.95
C ILE A 34 6.05 8.96 17.23
N ASN A 35 7.29 8.60 17.52
CA ASN A 35 8.01 9.06 18.70
C ASN A 35 8.16 10.59 18.72
N TRP A 36 8.47 11.19 17.56
CA TRP A 36 8.54 12.64 17.43
C TRP A 36 7.18 13.30 17.76
N LEU A 37 6.10 12.79 17.19
CA LEU A 37 4.75 13.31 17.47
C LEU A 37 4.38 13.20 18.95
N LYS A 38 4.70 12.09 19.59
CA LYS A 38 4.44 11.88 21.05
C LYS A 38 5.20 12.89 21.90
N VAL A 39 6.49 13.08 21.63
CA VAL A 39 7.32 14.06 22.36
C VAL A 39 6.79 15.49 22.20
N HIS A 40 6.12 15.79 21.08
CA HIS A 40 5.49 17.08 20.81
C HIS A 40 4.01 17.15 21.27
N GLY A 41 3.61 16.30 22.20
CA GLY A 41 2.33 16.37 22.88
C GLY A 41 1.14 15.74 22.14
N ASN A 42 1.36 15.02 21.04
CA ASN A 42 0.28 14.35 20.32
C ASN A 42 -0.01 12.99 20.97
N GLN A 43 -1.19 12.84 21.56
CA GLN A 43 -1.61 11.62 22.26
C GLN A 43 -2.29 10.60 21.34
N LYS A 44 -2.97 11.06 20.29
CA LYS A 44 -3.64 10.21 19.30
C LYS A 44 -2.93 10.37 17.97
N ILE A 45 -2.49 9.25 17.40
CA ILE A 45 -1.73 9.22 16.17
C ILE A 45 -2.51 8.43 15.12
N GLY A 46 -2.71 9.06 13.96
CA GLY A 46 -3.29 8.42 12.80
C GLY A 46 -2.28 8.38 11.65
N ILE A 47 -2.44 7.38 10.78
CA ILE A 47 -1.70 7.26 9.53
C ILE A 47 -2.66 7.17 8.36
N VAL A 48 -2.36 7.88 7.28
CA VAL A 48 -3.14 7.87 6.04
C VAL A 48 -2.19 7.62 4.87
N GLY A 49 -2.55 6.70 4.02
CA GLY A 49 -1.80 6.41 2.81
C GLY A 49 -2.71 6.02 1.65
N ALA A 50 -2.21 6.19 0.43
CA ALA A 50 -2.90 5.79 -0.79
C ALA A 50 -2.00 4.88 -1.63
N SER A 51 -2.60 3.91 -2.34
CA SER A 51 -1.85 3.01 -3.21
C SER A 51 -0.74 2.28 -2.41
N THR A 52 0.48 2.25 -2.87
CA THR A 52 1.66 1.69 -2.16
C THR A 52 1.79 2.26 -0.73
N THR A 53 1.48 3.55 -0.54
CA THR A 53 1.53 4.14 0.81
C THR A 53 0.34 3.77 1.68
N GLY A 54 -0.79 3.35 1.08
CA GLY A 54 -1.90 2.71 1.79
C GLY A 54 -1.48 1.37 2.37
N THR A 55 -0.77 0.57 1.59
CA THR A 55 -0.14 -0.67 2.03
C THR A 55 0.89 -0.43 3.14
N LEU A 56 1.74 0.62 3.00
CA LEU A 56 2.66 1.04 4.07
C LEU A 56 1.92 1.42 5.35
N ALA A 57 0.81 2.16 5.26
CA ALA A 57 0.04 2.58 6.41
C ALA A 57 -0.51 1.38 7.19
N LEU A 58 -1.08 0.40 6.50
CA LEU A 58 -1.58 -0.85 7.10
C LEU A 58 -0.45 -1.68 7.72
N THR A 59 0.65 -1.84 6.98
CA THR A 59 1.83 -2.56 7.48
C THR A 59 2.36 -1.92 8.75
N ALA A 60 2.62 -0.60 8.73
CA ALA A 60 3.13 0.11 9.90
C ALA A 60 2.18 0.03 11.11
N ALA A 61 0.86 0.14 10.89
CA ALA A 61 -0.12 0.04 11.95
C ALA A 61 -0.18 -1.36 12.58
N SER A 62 0.13 -2.42 11.81
CA SER A 62 0.22 -3.79 12.35
C SER A 62 1.47 -4.02 13.22
N TYR A 63 2.49 -3.18 13.07
CA TYR A 63 3.73 -3.21 13.88
C TYR A 63 3.69 -2.26 15.08
N PHE A 64 3.05 -1.08 14.93
CA PHE A 64 3.13 0.01 15.90
C PHE A 64 1.76 0.30 16.52
N LYS A 65 1.53 -0.22 17.72
CA LYS A 65 0.27 -0.09 18.46
C LYS A 65 -0.11 1.36 18.82
N ASP A 66 0.83 2.28 18.76
CA ASP A 66 0.56 3.70 19.01
C ASP A 66 -0.26 4.36 17.88
N ILE A 67 -0.36 3.71 16.72
CA ILE A 67 -1.24 4.14 15.64
C ILE A 67 -2.65 3.67 15.97
N THR A 68 -3.57 4.61 16.22
CA THR A 68 -4.95 4.34 16.63
C THR A 68 -6.00 4.67 15.58
N LEU A 69 -5.58 5.25 14.47
CA LEU A 69 -6.40 5.47 13.26
C LEU A 69 -5.56 5.16 12.04
N THR A 70 -6.05 4.27 11.19
CA THR A 70 -5.39 3.93 9.92
C THR A 70 -6.36 4.10 8.78
N ILE A 71 -5.99 4.86 7.76
CA ILE A 71 -6.79 5.04 6.55
C ILE A 71 -5.96 4.57 5.36
N GLY A 72 -6.41 3.50 4.72
CA GLY A 72 -5.83 2.95 3.50
C GLY A 72 -6.73 3.23 2.30
N LEU A 73 -6.25 4.07 1.38
CA LEU A 73 -6.90 4.31 0.10
C LEU A 73 -6.29 3.37 -0.93
N THR A 74 -7.10 2.54 -1.55
CA THR A 74 -6.69 1.54 -2.54
C THR A 74 -5.46 0.72 -2.12
N PRO A 75 -5.40 0.15 -0.90
CA PRO A 75 -4.27 -0.63 -0.43
C PRO A 75 -4.29 -2.05 -0.98
N SER A 76 -3.17 -2.77 -0.92
CA SER A 76 -3.16 -4.24 -0.93
C SER A 76 -3.29 -4.80 0.49
N ASP A 77 -3.60 -6.09 0.59
CA ASP A 77 -3.64 -6.84 1.84
C ASP A 77 -2.37 -7.69 2.06
N PHE A 78 -1.40 -7.54 1.17
CA PHE A 78 -0.10 -8.21 1.22
C PHE A 78 1.03 -7.26 0.81
N ILE A 79 2.25 -7.64 1.14
CA ILE A 79 3.45 -6.95 0.72
C ILE A 79 3.94 -7.60 -0.58
N TRP A 80 4.38 -6.82 -1.54
CA TRP A 80 4.97 -7.33 -2.79
C TRP A 80 6.42 -6.92 -2.94
N GLN A 81 7.03 -7.44 -3.99
CA GLN A 81 8.41 -7.13 -4.36
C GLN A 81 8.63 -5.63 -4.53
N GLY A 82 9.75 -5.14 -4.05
CA GLY A 82 10.16 -3.76 -4.22
C GLY A 82 10.34 -3.39 -5.69
N PHE A 83 10.19 -2.11 -6.00
CA PHE A 83 10.39 -1.56 -7.32
C PHE A 83 11.02 -0.17 -7.29
N MET A 84 11.60 0.23 -8.39
CA MET A 84 12.18 1.55 -8.61
C MET A 84 11.57 2.19 -9.86
N GLN A 85 11.27 3.48 -9.80
CA GLN A 85 10.81 4.26 -10.96
C GLN A 85 12.00 4.88 -11.69
N GLY A 86 11.92 4.92 -13.02
CA GLY A 86 12.94 5.55 -13.84
C GLY A 86 13.00 7.06 -13.65
N LYS A 87 14.20 7.59 -13.51
CA LYS A 87 14.41 9.04 -13.27
C LYS A 87 14.02 9.95 -14.44
N ARG A 88 13.95 9.42 -15.66
CA ARG A 88 13.77 10.23 -16.88
C ARG A 88 12.32 10.37 -17.32
N ASP A 89 11.50 9.35 -17.09
CA ASP A 89 10.12 9.33 -17.55
C ASP A 89 9.11 9.24 -16.40
N GLY A 90 9.58 8.99 -15.17
CA GLY A 90 8.74 8.89 -13.97
C GLY A 90 7.76 7.72 -13.97
N CYS A 91 7.59 7.05 -15.09
CA CYS A 91 6.57 6.04 -15.31
C CYS A 91 7.12 4.62 -15.45
N LYS A 92 8.36 4.46 -15.94
CA LYS A 92 8.97 3.12 -16.07
C LYS A 92 9.44 2.62 -14.73
N GLU A 93 8.95 1.47 -14.37
CA GLU A 93 9.27 0.78 -13.12
C GLU A 93 10.15 -0.42 -13.38
N TRP A 94 11.06 -0.69 -12.44
CA TRP A 94 11.87 -1.90 -12.42
C TRP A 94 11.62 -2.68 -11.14
N PRO A 95 11.30 -3.97 -11.23
CA PRO A 95 11.25 -4.80 -10.03
C PRO A 95 12.66 -4.97 -9.46
N MET A 96 12.78 -4.84 -8.15
CA MET A 96 14.03 -4.98 -7.41
C MET A 96 14.15 -6.41 -6.91
N GLU A 97 14.94 -7.23 -7.57
CA GLU A 97 15.11 -8.64 -7.18
C GLU A 97 15.71 -8.77 -5.78
N GLY A 98 15.12 -9.62 -4.95
CA GLY A 98 15.57 -9.83 -3.57
C GLY A 98 15.17 -8.73 -2.59
N GLU A 99 14.43 -7.72 -3.04
CA GLU A 99 14.00 -6.62 -2.18
C GLU A 99 12.47 -6.59 -2.03
N SER A 100 12.02 -6.43 -0.79
CA SER A 100 10.62 -6.17 -0.44
C SER A 100 10.26 -4.70 -0.65
N LEU A 101 8.98 -4.36 -0.66
CA LEU A 101 8.55 -2.96 -0.51
C LEU A 101 9.11 -2.36 0.80
N PHE A 102 9.06 -3.14 1.89
CA PHE A 102 9.36 -2.67 3.23
C PHE A 102 10.39 -3.54 3.93
N SER A 103 11.10 -2.94 4.88
CA SER A 103 12.01 -3.64 5.79
C SER A 103 11.71 -3.25 7.23
N TYR A 104 12.11 -4.11 8.16
CA TYR A 104 12.08 -3.85 9.58
C TYR A 104 13.30 -4.47 10.25
N LYS A 105 14.02 -3.70 11.07
CA LYS A 105 15.30 -4.11 11.70
C LYS A 105 16.32 -4.60 10.66
N GLU A 106 16.43 -3.82 9.58
CA GLU A 106 17.37 -4.07 8.47
C GLU A 106 17.03 -5.29 7.60
N GLU A 107 15.99 -6.10 7.97
CA GLU A 107 15.57 -7.27 7.21
C GLU A 107 14.37 -6.94 6.30
N PRO A 108 14.39 -7.38 5.04
CA PRO A 108 13.22 -7.30 4.17
C PRO A 108 12.03 -8.04 4.78
N LEU A 109 10.83 -7.45 4.73
CA LEU A 109 9.62 -8.16 5.12
C LEU A 109 9.27 -9.21 4.06
N PRO A 110 8.66 -10.34 4.44
CA PRO A 110 8.16 -11.32 3.48
C PRO A 110 7.25 -10.67 2.45
N TYR A 111 7.39 -11.05 1.18
CA TYR A 111 6.71 -10.39 0.08
C TYR A 111 6.41 -11.34 -1.08
N MET A 112 5.34 -11.09 -1.81
CA MET A 112 5.02 -11.76 -3.06
C MET A 112 5.99 -11.28 -4.16
N PRO A 113 6.75 -12.16 -4.82
CA PRO A 113 7.57 -11.80 -5.95
C PRO A 113 6.72 -11.59 -7.21
N PHE A 114 7.11 -10.64 -8.06
CA PHE A 114 6.52 -10.52 -9.37
C PHE A 114 6.97 -11.67 -10.28
N CYS A 115 6.05 -12.20 -11.08
CA CYS A 115 6.37 -13.25 -12.06
C CYS A 115 7.08 -12.71 -13.30
N TYR A 116 7.04 -11.41 -13.53
CA TYR A 116 7.73 -10.74 -14.63
C TYR A 116 9.01 -10.05 -14.15
N LYS A 117 10.09 -10.25 -14.88
CA LYS A 117 11.36 -9.55 -14.69
C LYS A 117 11.48 -8.38 -15.66
N HIS A 118 12.38 -7.43 -15.40
CA HIS A 118 12.70 -6.39 -16.37
C HIS A 118 13.35 -7.01 -17.65
N PRO A 119 12.93 -6.62 -18.89
CA PRO A 119 11.98 -5.53 -19.20
C PRO A 119 10.51 -5.96 -19.26
N ASP A 120 10.17 -7.24 -19.18
CA ASP A 120 8.81 -7.77 -19.38
C ASP A 120 7.84 -7.27 -18.31
N TYR A 121 8.34 -6.97 -17.11
CA TYR A 121 7.56 -6.30 -16.04
C TYR A 121 6.88 -5.03 -16.57
N TRP A 122 7.63 -4.19 -17.28
CA TRP A 122 7.07 -2.96 -17.82
C TRP A 122 6.26 -3.21 -19.10
N HIS A 123 6.69 -4.13 -19.95
CA HIS A 123 6.00 -4.44 -21.20
C HIS A 123 4.57 -4.93 -21.00
N VAL A 124 4.30 -5.72 -19.94
CA VAL A 124 2.93 -6.15 -19.63
C VAL A 124 2.06 -4.96 -19.24
N ILE A 125 2.57 -4.01 -18.46
CA ILE A 125 1.87 -2.78 -18.09
C ILE A 125 1.57 -1.93 -19.33
N GLU A 126 2.57 -1.67 -20.19
CA GLU A 126 2.38 -0.91 -21.42
C GLU A 126 1.33 -1.55 -22.35
N LYS A 127 1.38 -2.87 -22.50
CA LYS A 127 0.44 -3.61 -23.35
C LYS A 127 -0.99 -3.46 -22.84
N GLU A 128 -1.22 -3.64 -21.54
CA GLU A 128 -2.55 -3.52 -20.95
C GLU A 128 -3.03 -2.06 -20.99
N THR A 129 -2.19 -1.10 -20.68
CA THR A 129 -2.47 0.34 -20.78
C THR A 129 -2.94 0.72 -22.19
N LYS A 130 -2.24 0.26 -23.23
CA LYS A 130 -2.64 0.49 -24.63
C LYS A 130 -3.95 -0.22 -24.98
N ARG A 131 -4.15 -1.44 -24.50
CA ARG A 131 -5.35 -2.24 -24.78
C ARG A 131 -6.61 -1.62 -24.18
N THR A 132 -6.53 -1.08 -22.96
CA THR A 132 -7.69 -0.54 -22.23
C THR A 132 -7.89 0.95 -22.43
N GLY A 133 -6.86 1.68 -22.86
CA GLY A 133 -6.89 3.14 -23.01
C GLY A 133 -6.81 3.89 -21.67
N ASP A 134 -6.44 3.21 -20.59
CA ASP A 134 -6.20 3.83 -19.29
C ASP A 134 -4.89 4.62 -19.32
N MET A 135 -4.68 5.48 -18.32
CA MET A 135 -3.42 6.22 -18.17
C MET A 135 -2.27 5.27 -17.80
N ILE A 136 -2.57 4.29 -16.94
CA ILE A 136 -1.70 3.17 -16.59
C ILE A 136 -2.58 1.97 -16.18
N ASN A 137 -2.20 0.76 -16.57
CA ASN A 137 -2.90 -0.47 -16.18
C ASN A 137 -1.90 -1.55 -15.81
N SER A 138 -1.77 -1.84 -14.52
CA SER A 138 -0.91 -2.89 -13.97
C SER A 138 -1.67 -4.08 -13.41
N ARG A 139 -3.01 -4.11 -13.54
CA ARG A 139 -3.87 -5.16 -12.98
C ARG A 139 -3.38 -6.57 -13.36
N LYS A 140 -3.08 -6.77 -14.64
CA LYS A 140 -2.59 -8.07 -15.13
C LYS A 140 -1.26 -8.49 -14.50
N LEU A 141 -0.35 -7.57 -14.23
CA LEU A 141 0.92 -7.85 -13.56
C LEU A 141 0.68 -8.48 -12.18
N PHE A 142 -0.22 -7.90 -11.38
CA PHE A 142 -0.56 -8.40 -10.06
C PHE A 142 -1.32 -9.72 -10.11
N ASP A 143 -2.34 -9.83 -10.97
CA ASP A 143 -3.15 -11.04 -11.11
C ASP A 143 -2.31 -12.23 -11.56
N ASP A 144 -1.42 -12.06 -12.53
CA ASP A 144 -0.51 -13.11 -12.99
C ASP A 144 0.51 -13.49 -11.90
N SER A 145 1.00 -12.51 -11.14
CA SER A 145 1.97 -12.76 -10.06
C SER A 145 1.32 -13.51 -8.90
N GLU A 146 0.13 -13.13 -8.46
CA GLU A 146 -0.62 -13.88 -7.44
C GLU A 146 -0.96 -15.31 -7.90
N LYS A 147 -1.21 -15.51 -9.21
CA LYS A 147 -1.47 -16.84 -9.76
C LYS A 147 -0.19 -17.71 -9.79
N ALA A 148 0.94 -17.10 -10.11
CA ALA A 148 2.23 -17.78 -10.16
C ALA A 148 2.80 -18.05 -8.76
N HIS A 149 2.54 -17.15 -7.81
CA HIS A 149 2.94 -17.24 -6.41
C HIS A 149 1.74 -16.91 -5.51
N PRO A 150 0.95 -17.92 -5.12
CA PRO A 150 -0.14 -17.72 -4.17
C PRO A 150 0.37 -17.09 -2.86
N ILE A 151 -0.30 -16.01 -2.44
CA ILE A 151 0.12 -15.25 -1.26
C ILE A 151 0.18 -16.14 -0.03
N THR A 152 1.33 -16.16 0.63
CA THR A 152 1.54 -16.92 1.86
C THR A 152 1.10 -16.14 3.09
N GLU A 153 0.88 -16.85 4.20
CA GLU A 153 0.49 -16.20 5.46
C GLU A 153 1.51 -15.13 5.90
N ASP A 154 2.81 -15.37 5.72
CA ASP A 154 3.86 -14.43 6.14
C ASP A 154 3.89 -13.15 5.30
N GLU A 155 3.47 -13.22 4.04
CA GLU A 155 3.40 -12.08 3.13
C GLU A 155 2.18 -11.20 3.38
N MET A 156 1.13 -11.75 4.01
CA MET A 156 -0.10 -11.02 4.32
C MET A 156 0.11 -9.99 5.43
N ILE A 157 -0.49 -8.82 5.26
CA ILE A 157 -0.56 -7.80 6.30
C ILE A 157 -1.47 -8.30 7.43
N LYS A 158 -0.95 -8.27 8.65
CA LYS A 158 -1.66 -8.75 9.86
C LYS A 158 -2.64 -7.67 10.35
N ILE A 159 -3.71 -7.43 9.57
CA ILE A 159 -4.69 -6.38 9.88
C ILE A 159 -5.36 -6.60 11.24
N GLU A 160 -5.48 -7.83 11.71
CA GLU A 160 -6.02 -8.19 13.03
C GLU A 160 -5.14 -7.70 14.19
N LYS A 161 -3.87 -7.38 13.93
CA LYS A 161 -2.95 -6.82 14.93
C LYS A 161 -3.01 -5.30 15.02
N ILE A 162 -3.75 -4.62 14.13
CA ILE A 162 -3.90 -3.17 14.16
C ILE A 162 -4.75 -2.76 15.38
N HIS A 163 -4.44 -1.61 15.94
CA HIS A 163 -5.19 -1.05 17.07
C HIS A 163 -6.09 0.12 16.62
N GLY A 164 -7.18 0.35 17.37
CA GLY A 164 -8.08 1.47 17.13
C GLY A 164 -9.01 1.26 15.94
N THR A 165 -9.05 2.20 15.00
CA THR A 165 -9.97 2.20 13.86
C THR A 165 -9.20 2.12 12.54
N VAL A 166 -9.67 1.25 11.65
CA VAL A 166 -9.17 1.12 10.28
C VAL A 166 -10.30 1.50 9.32
N LEU A 167 -10.00 2.37 8.36
CA LEU A 167 -10.88 2.67 7.23
C LEU A 167 -10.18 2.27 5.93
N LEU A 168 -10.82 1.40 5.16
CA LEU A 168 -10.34 0.97 3.84
C LEU A 168 -11.26 1.53 2.76
N ILE A 169 -10.67 2.08 1.70
CA ILE A 169 -11.40 2.59 0.54
C ILE A 169 -10.80 1.97 -0.71
N GLY A 170 -11.64 1.36 -1.55
CA GLY A 170 -11.23 0.74 -2.81
C GLY A 170 -12.30 0.85 -3.88
N ALA A 171 -12.06 0.26 -5.03
CA ALA A 171 -12.98 0.25 -6.16
C ALA A 171 -12.98 -1.11 -6.87
N GLU A 172 -14.15 -1.49 -7.44
CA GLU A 172 -14.30 -2.73 -8.20
C GLU A 172 -13.51 -2.69 -9.51
N ASP A 173 -13.46 -1.53 -10.15
CA ASP A 173 -12.85 -1.35 -11.46
C ASP A 173 -11.39 -0.84 -11.39
N ASP A 174 -10.71 -1.00 -10.24
CA ASP A 174 -9.33 -0.60 -10.07
C ASP A 174 -8.42 -1.30 -11.09
N VAL A 175 -7.76 -0.52 -11.92
CA VAL A 175 -6.92 -1.01 -13.02
C VAL A 175 -5.45 -1.17 -12.63
N LEU A 176 -5.07 -0.73 -11.43
CA LEU A 176 -3.71 -0.91 -10.92
C LEU A 176 -3.54 -2.28 -10.25
N TRP A 177 -4.49 -2.64 -9.37
CA TRP A 177 -4.61 -3.95 -8.72
C TRP A 177 -6.01 -4.14 -8.12
N ASP A 178 -6.34 -5.37 -7.70
CA ASP A 178 -7.69 -5.71 -7.22
C ASP A 178 -7.97 -5.23 -5.80
N THR A 179 -8.15 -3.92 -5.61
CA THR A 179 -8.40 -3.38 -4.27
C THR A 179 -9.67 -3.91 -3.63
N ALA A 180 -10.70 -4.17 -4.41
CA ALA A 180 -11.94 -4.74 -3.91
C ALA A 180 -11.75 -6.16 -3.36
N LYS A 181 -11.03 -7.02 -4.09
CA LYS A 181 -10.65 -8.37 -3.64
C LYS A 181 -9.83 -8.29 -2.35
N TYR A 182 -8.85 -7.38 -2.30
CA TYR A 182 -7.96 -7.25 -1.16
C TYR A 182 -8.69 -6.79 0.10
N ILE A 183 -9.61 -5.83 -0.02
CA ILE A 183 -10.46 -5.39 1.10
C ILE A 183 -11.35 -6.54 1.60
N ARG A 184 -11.92 -7.33 0.68
CA ARG A 184 -12.72 -8.51 1.06
C ARG A 184 -11.90 -9.57 1.78
N ARG A 185 -10.66 -9.82 1.36
CA ARG A 185 -9.74 -10.73 2.07
C ARG A 185 -9.40 -10.22 3.47
N MET A 186 -9.11 -8.92 3.61
CA MET A 186 -8.89 -8.32 4.93
C MET A 186 -10.10 -8.44 5.84
N LYS A 187 -11.29 -8.19 5.32
CA LYS A 187 -12.56 -8.40 6.05
C LYS A 187 -12.75 -9.86 6.48
N GLN A 188 -12.43 -10.80 5.60
CA GLN A 188 -12.52 -12.22 5.92
C GLN A 188 -11.51 -12.61 7.00
N ARG A 189 -10.26 -12.15 6.89
CA ARG A 189 -9.23 -12.34 7.91
C ARG A 189 -9.66 -11.84 9.29
N MET A 190 -10.32 -10.69 9.36
CA MET A 190 -10.85 -10.15 10.63
C MET A 190 -11.92 -11.05 11.28
N LYS A 191 -12.66 -11.85 10.49
CA LYS A 191 -13.61 -12.82 11.04
C LYS A 191 -12.93 -14.09 11.58
N GLU A 192 -11.78 -14.41 11.03
CA GLU A 192 -11.04 -15.66 11.33
C GLU A 192 -10.05 -15.48 12.48
N HIS A 193 -9.68 -14.24 12.79
CA HIS A 193 -8.70 -13.93 13.82
C HIS A 193 -9.27 -13.02 14.91
N SER A 194 -8.86 -13.24 16.15
CA SER A 194 -9.17 -12.33 17.26
C SER A 194 -8.53 -10.97 17.02
N HIS A 195 -9.28 -9.91 17.22
CA HIS A 195 -8.83 -8.54 17.01
C HIS A 195 -9.51 -7.56 17.98
N THR A 196 -8.92 -6.39 18.14
CA THR A 196 -9.47 -5.30 18.95
C THR A 196 -9.80 -4.05 18.13
N CYS A 197 -9.35 -3.98 16.89
CA CYS A 197 -9.62 -2.83 16.02
C CYS A 197 -11.02 -2.91 15.42
N ARG A 198 -11.59 -1.73 15.15
CA ARG A 198 -12.78 -1.57 14.33
C ARG A 198 -12.37 -1.44 12.88
N LEU A 199 -12.95 -2.24 11.99
CA LEU A 199 -12.76 -2.17 10.55
C LEU A 199 -14.01 -1.61 9.88
N ASP A 200 -13.88 -0.43 9.29
CA ASP A 200 -14.84 0.16 8.36
C ASP A 200 -14.27 0.11 6.93
N TYR A 201 -15.12 -0.04 5.91
CA TYR A 201 -14.66 -0.04 4.53
C TYR A 201 -15.72 0.48 3.57
N VAL A 202 -15.25 1.02 2.45
CA VAL A 202 -16.08 1.45 1.32
C VAL A 202 -15.46 0.89 0.05
N ILE A 203 -16.27 0.24 -0.79
CA ILE A 203 -15.86 -0.20 -2.12
C ILE A 203 -16.79 0.49 -3.11
N TYR A 204 -16.24 1.37 -3.94
CA TYR A 204 -16.95 2.06 -4.99
C TYR A 204 -17.06 1.17 -6.24
N GLU A 205 -18.11 1.36 -7.04
CA GLU A 205 -18.23 0.65 -8.32
C GLU A 205 -17.19 1.10 -9.33
N ARG A 206 -16.77 2.38 -9.23
CA ARG A 206 -15.80 2.99 -10.14
C ARG A 206 -14.74 3.76 -9.37
N SER A 207 -13.47 3.61 -9.81
CA SER A 207 -12.36 4.40 -9.32
C SER A 207 -12.42 5.82 -9.90
N GLU A 208 -12.28 6.85 -9.04
CA GLU A 208 -12.15 8.24 -9.49
C GLU A 208 -10.86 8.49 -10.29
N GLU A 209 -9.87 7.60 -10.19
CA GLU A 209 -8.63 7.70 -10.97
C GLU A 209 -8.85 7.63 -12.48
N ARG A 210 -9.98 7.05 -12.94
CA ARG A 210 -10.39 7.09 -14.35
C ARG A 210 -10.81 8.47 -14.84
N ARG A 211 -11.21 9.39 -13.96
CA ARG A 211 -11.73 10.70 -14.36
C ARG A 211 -10.65 11.77 -14.55
N VAL A 212 -9.51 11.61 -13.92
CA VAL A 212 -8.41 12.61 -13.99
C VAL A 212 -7.73 12.68 -15.36
N GLY A 213 -7.99 11.75 -16.25
CA GLY A 213 -7.40 11.70 -17.59
C GLY A 213 -8.35 12.07 -18.74
N LYS A 214 -9.54 12.63 -18.45
CA LYS A 214 -10.55 12.96 -19.50
C LYS A 214 -11.07 14.40 -19.45
N GLU A 215 -10.38 15.32 -18.79
CA GLU A 215 -10.62 16.77 -18.93
C GLU A 215 -9.47 17.43 -19.66
#